data_b58feebb08d60fbe0147259607a7cc96
#
_entry.id   b58feebb08d60fbe0147259607a7cc96
#
_cell.length_a   1.000
_cell.length_b   1.000
_cell.length_c   1.000
_cell.angle_alpha   90.00
_cell.angle_beta   90.00
_cell.angle_gamma   90.00
#
_symmetry.space_group_name_H-M   'P 1'
#
loop_
_entity.id
_entity.type
_entity.pdbx_description
1 polymer ?
#
loop_
_entity_poly.entity_id
_entity_poly.type
_entity_poly.pdbx_seq_one_letter_code
_entity_poly.pdbx_strand_id
1 'polypeptide(L)'
;MRIVASIIIIVLFVSTSFAQRMDANGWSSEQNSFVQAYGFFSASSSDFSSKFLRQAFLGDELSSTQIADQYALLNSKINSFGADYESALRLKLGLLNSGSFLFKISDFAHADASLDKELFGLAFKGNAPYAGDSLFFKPSQFNYYKYQQLGIGYEFELNEDTRLFAMISAINAQSATSAAVYRGAIYTSSFGDTLYTDAHASGFFTNGNRRSNGGGAALSFGINANLEIGNSDWLVNMAFENIGLIQYSNTTQFSVDTAVTYVGFEVNDFSQNIGADIGTQVKDSLLLGFDEVSSKTWNNAGIPGYAQFSMQRQVESGLAVAFGGTYRWQSSFKTYTWLSGGYQFENGLSLMCEAGYGGYTSFQFGASAMLALDQLQIQARVANIERLATSNKNLGLTAFLGIQYQFEL
;
A
#
# COMPACT_ATOMS: atom_id res chain seq x y z
N MET A 1 0.22 -14.50 21.91
CA MET A 1 1.30 -13.64 22.43
C MET A 1 2.71 -14.00 21.93
N ARG A 2 3.19 -15.23 21.97
CA ARG A 2 4.56 -15.57 21.51
C ARG A 2 4.79 -15.39 19.99
N ILE A 3 3.81 -15.64 19.14
CA ILE A 3 3.91 -15.45 17.68
C ILE A 3 3.93 -13.95 17.32
N VAL A 4 3.16 -13.12 18.01
CA VAL A 4 3.16 -11.65 17.82
C VAL A 4 4.47 -11.02 18.28
N ALA A 5 5.05 -11.51 19.40
CA ALA A 5 6.37 -11.07 19.85
C ALA A 5 7.48 -11.47 18.87
N SER A 6 7.40 -12.64 18.22
CA SER A 6 8.35 -13.06 17.20
C SER A 6 8.22 -12.23 15.91
N ILE A 7 7.02 -11.83 15.52
CA ILE A 7 6.79 -10.91 14.39
C ILE A 7 7.30 -9.51 14.73
N ILE A 8 7.11 -9.03 15.95
CA ILE A 8 7.63 -7.73 16.41
C ILE A 8 9.17 -7.75 16.50
N ILE A 9 9.79 -8.86 16.91
CA ILE A 9 11.24 -9.01 16.94
C ILE A 9 11.81 -9.07 15.50
N ILE A 10 11.14 -9.75 14.57
CA ILE A 10 11.51 -9.74 13.15
C ILE A 10 11.33 -8.33 12.56
N VAL A 11 10.27 -7.60 12.92
CA VAL A 11 10.04 -6.20 12.51
C VAL A 11 11.06 -5.25 13.12
N LEU A 12 11.58 -5.49 14.33
CA LEU A 12 12.63 -4.66 14.94
C LEU A 12 14.02 -4.90 14.35
N PHE A 13 14.28 -6.08 13.73
CA PHE A 13 15.52 -6.36 13.03
C PHE A 13 15.43 -6.13 11.50
N VAL A 14 14.23 -5.93 10.95
CA VAL A 14 13.99 -5.70 9.52
C VAL A 14 13.36 -4.31 9.36
N SER A 15 13.99 -3.30 9.91
CA SER A 15 13.57 -1.93 9.63
C SER A 15 14.34 -1.42 8.43
N THR A 16 13.67 -1.27 7.27
CA THR A 16 13.93 -0.14 6.40
C THR A 16 13.38 -0.34 4.98
N SER A 17 12.49 0.28 4.48
CA SER A 17 12.20 1.43 3.72
C SER A 17 11.90 1.35 2.27
N PHE A 18 10.79 1.65 1.78
CA PHE A 18 10.54 2.38 0.52
C PHE A 18 9.06 2.72 0.42
N ALA A 19 8.70 3.99 0.42
CA ALA A 19 7.47 4.44 -0.21
C ALA A 19 7.58 4.35 -1.73
N GLN A 20 8.77 3.98 -2.19
CA GLN A 20 9.09 3.79 -3.60
C GLN A 20 10.00 2.60 -3.75
N ARG A 21 9.62 1.68 -4.59
CA ARG A 21 10.55 0.74 -5.13
C ARG A 21 11.59 1.52 -5.96
N MET A 22 12.81 1.64 -5.47
CA MET A 22 13.94 1.95 -6.37
C MET A 22 14.16 0.81 -7.38
N ASP A 23 13.32 -0.16 -7.38
CA ASP A 23 13.51 -1.45 -8.02
C ASP A 23 12.97 -1.56 -9.44
N ALA A 24 12.68 -0.45 -10.11
CA ALA A 24 12.91 -0.48 -11.54
C ALA A 24 14.35 -0.99 -11.82
N ASN A 25 15.29 -0.68 -10.92
CA ASN A 25 16.67 -1.15 -10.99
C ASN A 25 16.89 -2.60 -10.51
N GLY A 26 15.91 -3.23 -9.86
CA GLY A 26 16.07 -4.61 -9.39
C GLY A 26 16.30 -5.63 -10.51
N TRP A 27 16.04 -5.25 -11.77
CA TRP A 27 16.36 -6.05 -12.94
C TRP A 27 17.58 -5.53 -13.72
N SER A 28 18.13 -4.37 -13.38
CA SER A 28 19.16 -3.66 -14.15
C SER A 28 20.60 -3.83 -13.65
N SER A 29 20.94 -4.95 -12.97
CA SER A 29 22.35 -5.20 -12.69
C SER A 29 23.10 -5.39 -14.02
N GLU A 30 24.25 -4.78 -14.14
CA GLU A 30 25.12 -4.96 -15.32
C GLU A 30 25.57 -6.43 -15.49
N GLN A 31 25.49 -7.22 -14.42
CA GLN A 31 25.82 -8.64 -14.44
C GLN A 31 24.62 -9.48 -14.88
N ASN A 32 24.92 -10.54 -15.62
CA ASN A 32 23.91 -11.30 -16.34
C ASN A 32 22.98 -12.13 -15.46
N SER A 33 23.38 -12.56 -14.27
CA SER A 33 22.57 -13.44 -13.43
C SER A 33 22.59 -13.03 -11.95
N PHE A 34 21.43 -13.12 -11.27
CA PHE A 34 21.35 -12.91 -9.82
C PHE A 34 20.13 -13.61 -9.22
N VAL A 35 20.21 -13.86 -7.92
CA VAL A 35 19.06 -14.14 -7.05
C VAL A 35 18.93 -13.04 -6.01
N GLN A 36 17.72 -12.54 -5.81
CA GLN A 36 17.42 -11.48 -4.84
C GLN A 36 16.24 -11.90 -3.96
N ALA A 37 16.39 -11.75 -2.65
CA ALA A 37 15.30 -11.82 -1.69
C ALA A 37 15.09 -10.45 -1.08
N TYR A 38 13.83 -10.00 -0.96
CA TYR A 38 13.53 -8.73 -0.30
C TYR A 38 12.20 -8.76 0.47
N GLY A 39 12.13 -7.89 1.47
CA GLY A 39 10.93 -7.55 2.20
C GLY A 39 10.66 -6.05 2.14
N PHE A 40 9.40 -5.71 1.97
CA PHE A 40 8.91 -4.34 1.93
C PHE A 40 7.69 -4.20 2.84
N PHE A 41 7.64 -3.11 3.59
CA PHE A 41 6.50 -2.69 4.38
C PHE A 41 6.34 -1.18 4.32
N SER A 42 5.12 -0.70 4.19
CA SER A 42 4.79 0.71 4.27
C SER A 42 3.45 0.87 4.97
N ALA A 43 3.37 1.80 5.91
CA ALA A 43 2.11 2.27 6.46
C ALA A 43 2.21 3.78 6.67
N SER A 44 1.32 4.54 6.05
CA SER A 44 1.43 6.00 6.06
C SER A 44 0.09 6.72 5.95
N SER A 45 0.00 7.86 6.63
CA SER A 45 -1.13 8.78 6.61
C SER A 45 -0.70 10.16 7.07
N SER A 46 -1.23 11.21 6.44
CA SER A 46 -1.15 12.58 6.98
C SER A 46 -2.27 12.90 7.96
N ASP A 47 -3.34 12.10 7.98
CA ASP A 47 -4.61 12.43 8.60
C ASP A 47 -4.91 11.55 9.82
N PHE A 48 -4.33 10.34 9.86
CA PHE A 48 -4.48 9.40 10.96
C PHE A 48 -3.22 9.30 11.81
N SER A 49 -3.38 9.35 13.14
CA SER A 49 -2.27 9.20 14.07
C SER A 49 -1.79 7.76 14.15
N SER A 50 -0.48 7.58 14.37
CA SER A 50 0.10 6.24 14.59
C SER A 50 -0.47 5.55 15.83
N LYS A 51 -0.83 6.32 16.87
CA LYS A 51 -1.44 5.80 18.08
C LYS A 51 -2.82 5.20 17.80
N PHE A 52 -3.67 5.93 17.04
CA PHE A 52 -5.00 5.46 16.67
C PHE A 52 -4.92 4.22 15.79
N LEU A 53 -4.19 4.27 14.69
CA LEU A 53 -4.11 3.15 13.74
C LEU A 53 -3.47 1.91 14.38
N ARG A 54 -2.39 2.06 15.15
CA ARG A 54 -1.78 0.94 15.86
C ARG A 54 -2.77 0.25 16.77
N GLN A 55 -3.56 0.99 17.53
CA GLN A 55 -4.54 0.43 18.45
C GLN A 55 -5.70 -0.23 17.70
N ALA A 56 -6.22 0.43 16.67
CA ALA A 56 -7.24 -0.14 15.78
C ALA A 56 -6.79 -1.44 15.11
N PHE A 57 -5.53 -1.52 14.62
CA PHE A 57 -5.01 -2.73 13.95
C PHE A 57 -4.55 -3.82 14.90
N LEU A 58 -4.08 -3.50 16.11
CA LEU A 58 -3.66 -4.51 17.10
C LEU A 58 -4.82 -5.07 17.91
N GLY A 59 -6.01 -4.50 17.76
CA GLY A 59 -7.21 -5.02 18.40
C GLY A 59 -7.37 -4.63 19.86
N ASP A 60 -6.76 -3.55 20.26
CA ASP A 60 -6.99 -2.95 21.57
C ASP A 60 -8.27 -2.09 21.53
N GLU A 61 -8.98 -2.00 22.63
CA GLU A 61 -10.15 -1.15 22.77
C GLU A 61 -9.78 0.34 22.58
N LEU A 62 -10.48 1.02 21.68
CA LEU A 62 -10.32 2.45 21.49
C LEU A 62 -11.10 3.24 22.53
N SER A 63 -10.42 4.02 23.35
CA SER A 63 -11.10 4.89 24.32
C SER A 63 -11.81 6.06 23.62
N SER A 64 -12.87 6.58 24.23
CA SER A 64 -13.59 7.76 23.75
C SER A 64 -12.67 8.98 23.58
N THR A 65 -11.67 9.14 24.43
CA THR A 65 -10.66 10.21 24.31
C THR A 65 -9.82 10.04 23.05
N GLN A 66 -9.37 8.83 22.73
CA GLN A 66 -8.59 8.56 21.52
C GLN A 66 -9.39 8.79 20.25
N ILE A 67 -10.66 8.41 20.25
CA ILE A 67 -11.59 8.69 19.15
C ILE A 67 -11.79 10.20 18.99
N ALA A 68 -11.98 10.93 20.09
CA ALA A 68 -12.15 12.38 20.06
C ALA A 68 -10.88 13.09 19.55
N ASP A 69 -9.70 12.69 20.03
CA ASP A 69 -8.41 13.22 19.58
C ASP A 69 -8.20 12.96 18.08
N GLN A 70 -8.50 11.73 17.62
CA GLN A 70 -8.38 11.39 16.19
C GLN A 70 -9.38 12.18 15.35
N TYR A 71 -10.63 12.31 15.78
CA TYR A 71 -11.63 13.11 15.08
C TYR A 71 -11.24 14.59 14.97
N ALA A 72 -10.60 15.14 16.01
CA ALA A 72 -10.10 16.52 15.97
C ALA A 72 -8.94 16.71 14.96
N LEU A 73 -8.13 15.67 14.72
CA LEU A 73 -7.04 15.71 13.72
C LEU A 73 -7.57 15.62 12.28
N LEU A 74 -8.73 14.98 12.05
CA LEU A 74 -9.29 14.84 10.71
C LEU A 74 -9.70 16.19 10.14
N ASN A 75 -9.33 16.42 8.91
CA ASN A 75 -9.76 17.62 8.19
C ASN A 75 -11.13 17.43 7.54
N SER A 76 -11.79 18.53 7.14
CA SER A 76 -13.10 18.50 6.48
C SER A 76 -13.07 18.00 5.03
N LYS A 77 -11.88 17.70 4.52
CA LYS A 77 -11.68 17.03 3.23
C LYS A 77 -11.61 15.53 3.47
N ILE A 78 -11.35 14.78 2.40
CA ILE A 78 -11.10 13.35 2.48
C ILE A 78 -9.79 13.10 3.21
N ASN A 79 -9.81 12.16 4.14
CA ASN A 79 -8.68 11.74 4.93
C ASN A 79 -8.22 10.36 4.46
N SER A 80 -6.95 10.22 4.14
CA SER A 80 -6.45 9.00 3.52
C SER A 80 -5.37 8.31 4.33
N PHE A 81 -5.35 6.99 4.21
CA PHE A 81 -4.28 6.17 4.72
C PHE A 81 -4.00 5.02 3.74
N GLY A 82 -2.78 4.51 3.77
CA GLY A 82 -2.43 3.31 3.03
C GLY A 82 -1.36 2.50 3.72
N ALA A 83 -1.42 1.19 3.49
CA ALA A 83 -0.42 0.24 3.95
C ALA A 83 -0.14 -0.80 2.88
N ASP A 84 1.12 -1.16 2.73
CA ASP A 84 1.61 -2.18 1.81
C ASP A 84 2.53 -3.14 2.51
N TYR A 85 2.49 -4.38 2.11
CA TYR A 85 3.46 -5.39 2.45
C TYR A 85 3.80 -6.19 1.19
N GLU A 86 5.07 -6.47 0.97
CA GLU A 86 5.52 -7.43 -0.02
C GLU A 86 6.76 -8.17 0.50
N SER A 87 6.77 -9.48 0.33
CA SER A 87 7.99 -10.27 0.38
C SER A 87 8.17 -10.99 -0.95
N ALA A 88 9.37 -10.97 -1.50
CA ALA A 88 9.61 -11.55 -2.81
C ALA A 88 10.98 -12.20 -2.95
N LEU A 89 11.01 -13.18 -3.83
CA LEU A 89 12.21 -13.77 -4.40
C LEU A 89 12.21 -13.48 -5.90
N ARG A 90 13.33 -12.96 -6.41
CA ARG A 90 13.57 -12.72 -7.84
C ARG A 90 14.79 -13.51 -8.30
N LEU A 91 14.72 -14.03 -9.51
CA LEU A 91 15.82 -14.70 -10.19
C LEU A 91 15.94 -14.10 -11.60
N LYS A 92 17.14 -13.64 -11.95
CA LYS A 92 17.52 -13.26 -13.31
C LYS A 92 18.57 -14.24 -13.79
N LEU A 93 18.36 -14.81 -14.97
CA LEU A 93 19.28 -15.72 -15.64
C LEU A 93 19.69 -15.10 -16.96
N GLY A 94 20.91 -14.60 -17.03
CA GLY A 94 21.51 -14.06 -18.25
C GLY A 94 21.74 -15.15 -19.28
N LEU A 95 21.47 -14.84 -20.54
CA LEU A 95 21.79 -15.68 -21.68
C LEU A 95 22.93 -15.03 -22.47
N LEU A 96 23.89 -15.82 -22.87
CA LEU A 96 24.98 -15.35 -23.71
C LEU A 96 24.40 -14.65 -24.98
N ASN A 97 24.62 -13.36 -25.12
CA ASN A 97 24.31 -12.51 -26.28
C ASN A 97 22.83 -12.22 -26.59
N SER A 98 21.86 -12.45 -25.70
CA SER A 98 20.45 -12.29 -26.09
C SER A 98 19.49 -11.73 -25.06
N GLY A 99 19.95 -11.34 -23.87
CA GLY A 99 19.08 -10.85 -22.79
C GLY A 99 18.98 -11.82 -21.62
N SER A 100 17.90 -11.74 -20.82
CA SER A 100 17.81 -12.52 -19.57
C SER A 100 16.39 -13.02 -19.30
N PHE A 101 16.27 -14.24 -18.80
CA PHE A 101 15.01 -14.73 -18.21
C PHE A 101 14.81 -14.17 -16.82
N LEU A 102 13.57 -13.80 -16.51
CA LEU A 102 13.15 -13.21 -15.25
C LEU A 102 12.10 -14.09 -14.58
N PHE A 103 12.29 -14.36 -13.29
CA PHE A 103 11.32 -15.07 -12.45
C PHE A 103 11.07 -14.28 -11.17
N LYS A 104 9.81 -14.22 -10.74
CA LYS A 104 9.41 -13.56 -9.48
C LYS A 104 8.39 -14.42 -8.75
N ILE A 105 8.59 -14.61 -7.46
CA ILE A 105 7.56 -15.11 -6.54
C ILE A 105 7.38 -14.06 -5.47
N SER A 106 6.14 -13.67 -5.17
CA SER A 106 5.88 -12.73 -4.09
C SER A 106 4.59 -13.02 -3.33
N ASP A 107 4.56 -12.64 -2.07
CA ASP A 107 3.37 -12.49 -1.22
C ASP A 107 3.14 -11.01 -1.00
N PHE A 108 1.95 -10.53 -1.31
CA PHE A 108 1.60 -9.12 -1.34
C PHE A 108 0.31 -8.85 -0.58
N ALA A 109 0.30 -7.78 0.19
CA ALA A 109 -0.92 -7.23 0.77
C ALA A 109 -0.94 -5.71 0.61
N HIS A 110 -2.12 -5.17 0.32
CA HIS A 110 -2.38 -3.75 0.17
C HIS A 110 -3.65 -3.38 0.92
N ALA A 111 -3.59 -2.32 1.70
CA ALA A 111 -4.75 -1.69 2.31
C ALA A 111 -4.74 -0.19 1.98
N ASP A 112 -5.90 0.34 1.64
CA ASP A 112 -6.05 1.73 1.25
C ASP A 112 -7.42 2.23 1.71
N ALA A 113 -7.45 3.42 2.30
CA ALA A 113 -8.68 4.06 2.72
C ALA A 113 -8.69 5.54 2.36
N SER A 114 -9.88 6.02 2.04
CA SER A 114 -10.20 7.41 1.78
C SER A 114 -11.53 7.70 2.49
N LEU A 115 -11.48 8.38 3.64
CA LEU A 115 -12.61 8.50 4.56
C LEU A 115 -13.03 9.95 4.76
N ASP A 116 -14.32 10.18 4.70
CA ASP A 116 -14.93 11.44 5.14
C ASP A 116 -14.90 11.54 6.67
N LYS A 117 -14.70 12.76 7.17
CA LYS A 117 -14.65 13.04 8.61
C LYS A 117 -15.99 12.71 9.31
N GLU A 118 -17.10 13.05 8.67
CA GLU A 118 -18.43 12.83 9.27
C GLU A 118 -18.78 11.33 9.29
N LEU A 119 -18.39 10.58 8.25
CA LEU A 119 -18.55 9.14 8.25
C LEU A 119 -17.70 8.49 9.36
N PHE A 120 -16.44 8.95 9.58
CA PHE A 120 -15.63 8.52 10.72
C PHE A 120 -16.32 8.86 12.05
N GLY A 121 -16.85 10.08 12.18
CA GLY A 121 -17.58 10.51 13.38
C GLY A 121 -18.77 9.61 13.68
N LEU A 122 -19.57 9.30 12.69
CA LEU A 122 -20.70 8.38 12.83
C LEU A 122 -20.23 6.97 13.24
N ALA A 123 -19.21 6.44 12.55
CA ALA A 123 -18.71 5.08 12.80
C ALA A 123 -18.15 4.90 14.22
N PHE A 124 -17.49 5.90 14.79
CA PHE A 124 -16.80 5.78 16.06
C PHE A 124 -17.47 6.49 17.26
N LYS A 125 -18.38 7.43 17.02
CA LYS A 125 -19.09 8.15 18.07
C LYS A 125 -20.60 7.84 18.09
N GLY A 126 -21.09 7.12 17.06
CA GLY A 126 -22.52 6.91 16.86
C GLY A 126 -23.26 8.18 16.40
N ASN A 127 -24.59 8.11 16.38
CA ASN A 127 -25.46 9.18 15.94
C ASN A 127 -25.87 10.16 17.05
N ALA A 128 -25.73 9.78 18.33
CA ALA A 128 -26.19 10.60 19.46
C ALA A 128 -25.61 12.01 19.52
N PRO A 129 -24.32 12.27 19.21
CA PRO A 129 -23.77 13.63 19.17
C PRO A 129 -24.38 14.54 18.09
N TYR A 130 -25.14 13.99 17.16
CA TYR A 130 -25.72 14.67 16.01
C TYR A 130 -27.24 14.77 16.13
N ALA A 131 -27.81 14.52 17.32
CA ALA A 131 -29.25 14.61 17.55
C ALA A 131 -29.78 16.02 17.24
N GLY A 132 -30.82 16.10 16.43
CA GLY A 132 -31.42 17.35 15.92
C GLY A 132 -30.77 17.87 14.63
N ASP A 133 -29.75 17.19 14.10
CA ASP A 133 -28.97 17.62 12.94
C ASP A 133 -28.93 16.58 11.83
N SER A 134 -28.56 17.02 10.62
CA SER A 134 -28.33 16.15 9.47
C SER A 134 -26.86 16.07 9.16
N LEU A 135 -26.32 14.86 9.09
CA LEU A 135 -24.98 14.59 8.60
C LEU A 135 -25.01 14.21 7.12
N PHE A 136 -24.11 14.79 6.33
CA PHE A 136 -23.92 14.46 4.93
C PHE A 136 -22.52 13.91 4.73
N PHE A 137 -22.40 12.73 4.13
CA PHE A 137 -21.12 12.06 3.89
C PHE A 137 -20.62 12.31 2.47
N LYS A 138 -19.34 12.62 2.36
CA LYS A 138 -18.62 12.63 1.09
C LYS A 138 -18.25 11.21 0.68
N PRO A 139 -18.00 10.98 -0.60
CA PRO A 139 -17.53 9.68 -1.07
C PRO A 139 -16.35 9.17 -0.24
N SER A 140 -16.49 7.95 0.24
CA SER A 140 -15.51 7.28 1.08
C SER A 140 -15.29 5.85 0.58
N GLN A 141 -14.08 5.34 0.69
CA GLN A 141 -13.76 3.99 0.26
C GLN A 141 -12.74 3.33 1.17
N PHE A 142 -12.79 2.02 1.21
CA PHE A 142 -11.80 1.16 1.83
C PHE A 142 -11.53 -0.03 0.92
N ASN A 143 -10.26 -0.35 0.68
CA ASN A 143 -9.84 -1.51 -0.09
C ASN A 143 -8.77 -2.27 0.68
N TYR A 144 -8.86 -3.58 0.68
CA TYR A 144 -7.84 -4.49 1.16
C TYR A 144 -7.72 -5.65 0.19
N TYR A 145 -6.49 -5.95 -0.24
CA TYR A 145 -6.19 -7.07 -1.14
C TYR A 145 -4.98 -7.83 -0.63
N LYS A 146 -5.07 -9.15 -0.61
CA LYS A 146 -3.96 -10.04 -0.33
C LYS A 146 -3.89 -11.12 -1.38
N TYR A 147 -2.71 -11.30 -1.99
CA TYR A 147 -2.47 -12.29 -3.03
C TYR A 147 -1.02 -12.72 -3.12
N GLN A 148 -0.81 -13.88 -3.71
CA GLN A 148 0.51 -14.37 -4.13
C GLN A 148 0.65 -14.25 -5.63
N GLN A 149 1.87 -14.01 -6.10
CA GLN A 149 2.18 -13.81 -7.50
C GLN A 149 3.35 -14.69 -7.92
N LEU A 150 3.21 -15.34 -9.07
CA LEU A 150 4.26 -16.04 -9.78
C LEU A 150 4.44 -15.40 -11.16
N GLY A 151 5.57 -14.74 -11.38
CA GLY A 151 5.89 -14.03 -12.62
C GLY A 151 6.98 -14.72 -13.41
N ILE A 152 6.83 -14.72 -14.72
CA ILE A 152 7.84 -15.14 -15.71
C ILE A 152 7.97 -14.03 -16.74
N GLY A 153 9.19 -13.66 -17.07
CA GLY A 153 9.46 -12.57 -17.99
C GLY A 153 10.76 -12.73 -18.75
N TYR A 154 11.00 -11.76 -19.58
CA TYR A 154 12.24 -11.66 -20.35
C TYR A 154 12.71 -10.20 -20.42
N GLU A 155 14.01 -10.01 -20.30
CA GLU A 155 14.68 -8.74 -20.52
C GLU A 155 15.39 -8.79 -21.87
N PHE A 156 15.11 -7.80 -22.72
CA PHE A 156 15.66 -7.63 -24.06
C PHE A 156 16.76 -6.56 -24.02
N GLU A 157 17.89 -6.82 -24.56
CA GLU A 157 18.90 -5.81 -24.86
C GLU A 157 18.64 -5.22 -26.23
N LEU A 158 18.21 -3.95 -26.29
CA LEU A 158 18.02 -3.24 -27.55
C LEU A 158 19.35 -2.77 -28.13
N ASN A 159 20.23 -2.31 -27.25
CA ASN A 159 21.60 -1.92 -27.51
C ASN A 159 22.39 -1.96 -26.19
N GLU A 160 23.66 -1.57 -26.20
CA GLU A 160 24.54 -1.56 -25.04
C GLU A 160 23.99 -0.71 -23.88
N ASP A 161 23.22 0.36 -24.21
CA ASP A 161 22.73 1.33 -23.25
C ASP A 161 21.25 1.16 -22.88
N THR A 162 20.51 0.29 -23.58
CA THR A 162 19.06 0.23 -23.42
C THR A 162 18.55 -1.20 -23.31
N ARG A 163 17.83 -1.47 -22.22
CA ARG A 163 17.18 -2.74 -21.93
C ARG A 163 15.69 -2.54 -21.69
N LEU A 164 14.89 -3.43 -22.25
CA LEU A 164 13.46 -3.52 -22.02
C LEU A 164 13.16 -4.81 -21.30
N PHE A 165 12.25 -4.79 -20.31
CA PHE A 165 11.73 -6.01 -19.75
C PHE A 165 10.22 -6.09 -19.90
N ALA A 166 9.73 -7.32 -19.99
CA ALA A 166 8.30 -7.65 -19.92
C ALA A 166 8.11 -8.92 -19.09
N MET A 167 7.09 -8.95 -18.24
CA MET A 167 6.77 -10.07 -17.36
C MET A 167 5.26 -10.27 -17.31
N ILE A 168 4.81 -11.51 -17.46
CA ILE A 168 3.46 -11.94 -17.16
C ILE A 168 3.44 -12.69 -15.83
N SER A 169 2.40 -12.48 -15.04
CA SER A 169 2.27 -13.09 -13.73
C SER A 169 0.92 -13.77 -13.56
N ALA A 170 0.93 -14.97 -13.00
CA ALA A 170 -0.24 -15.62 -12.46
C ALA A 170 -0.44 -15.19 -10.99
N ILE A 171 -1.69 -15.00 -10.59
CA ILE A 171 -2.05 -14.53 -9.25
C ILE A 171 -2.95 -15.54 -8.57
N ASN A 172 -2.60 -15.90 -7.34
CA ASN A 172 -3.42 -16.62 -6.40
C ASN A 172 -4.03 -15.64 -5.39
N ALA A 173 -5.30 -15.32 -5.54
CA ALA A 173 -6.01 -14.41 -4.67
C ALA A 173 -6.36 -15.08 -3.34
N GLN A 174 -5.98 -14.48 -2.22
CA GLN A 174 -6.22 -15.03 -0.88
C GLN A 174 -7.40 -14.35 -0.20
N SER A 175 -7.40 -13.03 -0.11
CA SER A 175 -8.49 -12.28 0.51
C SER A 175 -8.64 -10.90 -0.12
N ALA A 176 -9.86 -10.40 -0.10
CA ALA A 176 -10.19 -9.04 -0.45
C ALA A 176 -11.37 -8.52 0.35
N THR A 177 -11.34 -7.23 0.63
CA THR A 177 -12.48 -6.44 1.10
C THR A 177 -12.45 -5.12 0.33
N SER A 178 -13.57 -4.76 -0.27
CA SER A 178 -13.74 -3.47 -0.92
C SER A 178 -15.10 -2.92 -0.51
N ALA A 179 -15.12 -1.69 -0.02
CA ALA A 179 -16.33 -0.99 0.37
C ALA A 179 -16.25 0.47 -0.10
N ALA A 180 -17.33 0.97 -0.65
CA ALA A 180 -17.46 2.35 -1.08
C ALA A 180 -18.81 2.92 -0.62
N VAL A 181 -18.77 4.09 -0.04
CA VAL A 181 -19.94 4.96 0.19
C VAL A 181 -19.85 6.09 -0.84
N TYR A 182 -20.78 6.14 -1.77
CA TYR A 182 -20.80 7.16 -2.83
C TYR A 182 -21.47 8.45 -2.37
N ARG A 183 -22.51 8.30 -1.56
CA ARG A 183 -23.22 9.38 -0.88
C ARG A 183 -23.92 8.83 0.35
N GLY A 184 -24.19 9.69 1.30
CA GLY A 184 -25.02 9.34 2.44
C GLY A 184 -25.46 10.57 3.21
N ALA A 185 -26.62 10.44 3.82
CA ALA A 185 -27.14 11.41 4.77
C ALA A 185 -27.80 10.66 5.93
N ILE A 186 -27.58 11.15 7.14
CA ILE A 186 -28.28 10.67 8.33
C ILE A 186 -28.86 11.87 9.06
N TYR A 187 -30.16 11.84 9.36
CA TYR A 187 -30.82 12.75 10.28
C TYR A 187 -31.22 11.97 11.52
N THR A 188 -30.84 12.45 12.67
CA THR A 188 -31.30 11.95 13.99
C THR A 188 -32.22 13.00 14.62
N SER A 189 -33.42 12.60 15.01
CA SER A 189 -34.34 13.53 15.69
C SER A 189 -33.72 14.04 17.01
N SER A 190 -34.20 15.21 17.48
CA SER A 190 -33.67 15.83 18.69
C SER A 190 -33.85 14.98 19.95
N PHE A 191 -34.80 14.05 19.95
CA PHE A 191 -35.05 13.12 21.04
C PHE A 191 -34.39 11.74 20.82
N GLY A 192 -33.74 11.53 19.67
CA GLY A 192 -33.10 10.26 19.33
C GLY A 192 -34.07 9.13 18.97
N ASP A 193 -35.38 9.41 18.88
CA ASP A 193 -36.46 8.45 18.65
C ASP A 193 -36.67 8.11 17.18
N THR A 194 -36.16 8.90 16.29
CA THR A 194 -36.28 8.71 14.83
C THR A 194 -34.94 8.91 14.15
N LEU A 195 -34.59 7.98 13.31
CA LEU A 195 -33.42 8.03 12.44
C LEU A 195 -33.84 7.92 10.97
N TYR A 196 -33.55 8.95 10.19
CA TYR A 196 -33.68 8.90 8.73
C TYR A 196 -32.31 8.71 8.11
N THR A 197 -32.17 7.70 7.24
CA THR A 197 -30.94 7.40 6.54
C THR A 197 -31.20 7.33 5.05
N ASP A 198 -30.44 8.07 4.25
CA ASP A 198 -30.35 7.93 2.78
C ASP A 198 -28.89 7.56 2.48
N ALA A 199 -28.66 6.39 1.88
CA ALA A 199 -27.32 5.90 1.61
C ALA A 199 -27.23 5.20 0.26
N HIS A 200 -26.14 5.50 -0.46
CA HIS A 200 -25.70 4.74 -1.61
C HIS A 200 -24.33 4.20 -1.32
N ALA A 201 -24.24 2.90 -1.07
CA ALA A 201 -22.99 2.20 -0.75
C ALA A 201 -22.96 0.84 -1.43
N SER A 202 -21.78 0.37 -1.76
CA SER A 202 -21.58 -0.98 -2.27
C SER A 202 -20.24 -1.54 -1.85
N GLY A 203 -20.10 -2.84 -1.91
CA GLY A 203 -18.83 -3.50 -1.64
C GLY A 203 -18.92 -5.00 -1.74
N PHE A 204 -17.80 -5.63 -1.49
CA PHE A 204 -17.68 -7.08 -1.37
C PHE A 204 -16.56 -7.45 -0.42
N PHE A 205 -16.63 -8.66 0.09
CA PHE A 205 -15.54 -9.29 0.84
C PHE A 205 -15.48 -10.79 0.54
N THR A 206 -14.29 -11.36 0.64
CA THR A 206 -14.09 -12.80 0.51
C THR A 206 -14.54 -13.54 1.75
N ASN A 207 -15.18 -14.70 1.56
CA ASN A 207 -15.67 -15.51 2.66
C ASN A 207 -14.62 -16.51 3.14
N GLY A 208 -14.27 -16.44 4.43
CA GLY A 208 -13.41 -17.39 5.13
C GLY A 208 -11.91 -17.29 4.76
N ASN A 209 -11.08 -17.90 5.61
CA ASN A 209 -9.63 -17.92 5.48
C ASN A 209 -9.16 -19.09 4.59
N ARG A 210 -9.48 -19.07 3.32
CA ARG A 210 -8.98 -20.07 2.36
C ARG A 210 -7.60 -19.67 1.84
N ARG A 211 -6.77 -20.67 1.49
CA ARG A 211 -5.47 -20.43 0.84
C ARG A 211 -5.62 -19.85 -0.58
N SER A 212 -6.79 -20.01 -1.19
CA SER A 212 -7.15 -19.46 -2.49
C SER A 212 -8.65 -19.15 -2.51
N ASN A 213 -8.99 -17.92 -2.84
CA ASN A 213 -10.35 -17.43 -3.04
C ASN A 213 -10.54 -16.87 -4.45
N GLY A 214 -9.63 -17.19 -5.37
CA GLY A 214 -9.71 -16.73 -6.75
C GLY A 214 -8.35 -16.74 -7.43
N GLY A 215 -8.32 -16.20 -8.62
CA GLY A 215 -7.11 -16.10 -9.43
C GLY A 215 -7.12 -14.90 -10.35
N GLY A 216 -5.99 -14.63 -10.94
CA GLY A 216 -5.85 -13.48 -11.84
C GLY A 216 -4.57 -13.53 -12.64
N ALA A 217 -4.36 -12.47 -13.40
CA ALA A 217 -3.14 -12.27 -14.15
C ALA A 217 -2.74 -10.79 -14.14
N ALA A 218 -1.44 -10.54 -14.20
CA ALA A 218 -0.87 -9.21 -14.30
C ALA A 218 0.23 -9.17 -15.35
N LEU A 219 0.41 -7.99 -15.93
CA LEU A 219 1.51 -7.63 -16.81
C LEU A 219 2.39 -6.58 -16.12
N SER A 220 3.70 -6.73 -16.22
CA SER A 220 4.68 -5.71 -15.84
C SER A 220 5.65 -5.52 -16.99
N PHE A 221 6.05 -4.28 -17.25
CA PHE A 221 7.04 -3.97 -18.27
C PHE A 221 7.76 -2.67 -17.94
N GLY A 222 8.94 -2.49 -18.51
CA GLY A 222 9.71 -1.25 -18.30
C GLY A 222 10.93 -1.16 -19.19
N ILE A 223 11.63 -0.05 -19.02
CA ILE A 223 12.84 0.32 -19.74
C ILE A 223 13.90 0.80 -18.73
N ASN A 224 15.12 0.37 -18.97
CA ASN A 224 16.33 0.89 -18.33
C ASN A 224 17.24 1.41 -19.43
N ALA A 225 17.66 2.66 -19.35
CA ALA A 225 18.49 3.26 -20.38
C ALA A 225 19.58 4.14 -19.76
N ASN A 226 20.80 4.03 -20.28
CA ASN A 226 21.86 5.00 -20.01
C ASN A 226 21.77 6.08 -21.09
N LEU A 227 21.53 7.31 -20.67
CA LEU A 227 21.39 8.45 -21.57
C LEU A 227 22.51 9.45 -21.31
N GLU A 228 23.25 9.81 -22.34
CA GLU A 228 24.17 10.94 -22.26
C GLU A 228 23.39 12.25 -22.43
N ILE A 229 23.31 13.04 -21.35
CA ILE A 229 22.66 14.35 -21.35
C ILE A 229 23.71 15.41 -21.02
N GLY A 230 24.06 16.19 -22.04
CA GLY A 230 25.23 17.06 -21.95
C GLY A 230 26.49 16.27 -21.71
N ASN A 231 27.46 16.43 -21.09
CA ASN A 231 28.64 15.57 -20.88
C ASN A 231 28.47 14.65 -19.65
N SER A 232 27.30 14.04 -19.48
CA SER A 232 26.99 13.28 -18.27
C SER A 232 26.07 12.12 -18.53
N ASP A 233 26.42 10.97 -17.98
CA ASP A 233 25.63 9.74 -18.09
C ASP A 233 24.55 9.72 -17.02
N TRP A 234 23.32 9.50 -17.47
CA TRP A 234 22.15 9.35 -16.64
C TRP A 234 21.54 7.96 -16.82
N LEU A 235 21.40 7.23 -15.75
CA LEU A 235 20.59 6.01 -15.73
C LEU A 235 19.13 6.40 -15.56
N VAL A 236 18.33 6.10 -16.58
CA VAL A 236 16.88 6.35 -16.62
C VAL A 236 16.13 5.05 -16.50
N ASN A 237 15.18 5.00 -15.58
CA ASN A 237 14.33 3.84 -15.38
C ASN A 237 12.87 4.25 -15.47
N MET A 238 12.06 3.48 -16.19
CA MET A 238 10.62 3.58 -16.21
C MET A 238 10.02 2.19 -16.13
N ALA A 239 9.07 2.00 -15.22
CA ALA A 239 8.39 0.72 -15.07
C ALA A 239 6.88 0.92 -14.84
N PHE A 240 6.12 -0.02 -15.37
CA PHE A 240 4.70 -0.23 -15.11
C PHE A 240 4.55 -1.63 -14.54
N GLU A 241 4.08 -1.74 -13.33
CA GLU A 241 3.97 -3.02 -12.66
C GLU A 241 2.55 -3.32 -12.21
N ASN A 242 2.21 -4.62 -12.26
CA ASN A 242 0.94 -5.16 -11.81
C ASN A 242 -0.29 -4.58 -12.53
N ILE A 243 -0.21 -4.40 -13.86
CA ILE A 243 -1.36 -4.06 -14.68
C ILE A 243 -2.18 -5.33 -14.88
N GLY A 244 -3.32 -5.47 -14.16
CA GLY A 244 -4.06 -6.72 -14.24
C GLY A 244 -5.37 -6.73 -13.47
N LEU A 245 -5.97 -7.92 -13.43
CA LEU A 245 -7.26 -8.18 -12.80
C LEU A 245 -7.18 -9.45 -11.96
N ILE A 246 -7.93 -9.45 -10.86
CA ILE A 246 -8.18 -10.61 -10.02
C ILE A 246 -9.68 -10.91 -10.06
N GLN A 247 -10.04 -12.17 -10.26
CA GLN A 247 -11.39 -12.67 -10.12
C GLN A 247 -11.50 -13.45 -8.81
N TYR A 248 -12.31 -12.97 -7.89
CA TYR A 248 -12.61 -13.63 -6.62
C TYR A 248 -13.85 -14.52 -6.76
N SER A 249 -13.77 -15.76 -6.30
CA SER A 249 -14.80 -16.80 -6.51
C SER A 249 -15.66 -17.11 -5.29
N ASN A 250 -15.36 -16.55 -4.15
CA ASN A 250 -16.05 -16.82 -2.89
C ASN A 250 -16.26 -15.54 -2.13
N THR A 251 -17.20 -14.72 -2.62
CA THR A 251 -17.43 -13.39 -2.09
C THR A 251 -18.87 -13.21 -1.66
N THR A 252 -19.08 -12.40 -0.65
CA THR A 252 -20.36 -11.76 -0.34
C THR A 252 -20.32 -10.33 -0.87
N GLN A 253 -21.32 -9.97 -1.64
CA GLN A 253 -21.56 -8.62 -2.11
C GLN A 253 -22.67 -7.97 -1.30
N PHE A 254 -22.56 -6.67 -1.09
CA PHE A 254 -23.65 -5.84 -0.60
C PHE A 254 -23.78 -4.61 -1.48
N SER A 255 -25.02 -4.15 -1.64
CA SER A 255 -25.32 -2.91 -2.32
C SER A 255 -26.57 -2.29 -1.68
N VAL A 256 -26.47 -1.03 -1.38
CA VAL A 256 -27.51 -0.24 -0.77
C VAL A 256 -27.70 1.02 -1.59
N ASP A 257 -28.92 1.28 -2.03
CA ASP A 257 -29.32 2.54 -2.65
C ASP A 257 -30.76 2.82 -2.21
N THR A 258 -30.91 3.24 -0.97
CA THR A 258 -32.23 3.41 -0.37
C THR A 258 -32.24 4.48 0.70
N ALA A 259 -33.45 5.00 0.92
CA ALA A 259 -33.76 5.84 2.07
C ALA A 259 -34.66 5.07 3.04
N VAL A 260 -34.26 5.00 4.29
CA VAL A 260 -34.98 4.27 5.33
C VAL A 260 -35.24 5.19 6.54
N THR A 261 -36.42 5.05 7.13
CA THR A 261 -36.76 5.70 8.39
C THR A 261 -36.88 4.63 9.47
N TYR A 262 -36.11 4.76 10.52
CA TYR A 262 -36.18 3.91 11.70
C TYR A 262 -36.79 4.70 12.86
N VAL A 263 -37.69 4.05 13.60
CA VAL A 263 -38.28 4.62 14.82
C VAL A 263 -37.85 3.73 15.99
N GLY A 264 -37.14 4.35 16.94
CA GLY A 264 -36.65 3.65 18.14
C GLY A 264 -35.37 2.83 17.95
N PHE A 265 -34.42 3.25 17.06
CA PHE A 265 -33.15 2.59 16.83
C PHE A 265 -31.97 3.41 17.37
N GLU A 266 -31.14 2.78 18.17
CA GLU A 266 -29.81 3.31 18.54
C GLU A 266 -28.74 2.65 17.68
N VAL A 267 -27.91 3.46 17.02
CA VAL A 267 -26.67 2.94 16.40
C VAL A 267 -25.62 2.80 17.49
N ASN A 268 -25.35 1.58 17.89
CA ASN A 268 -24.31 1.28 18.88
C ASN A 268 -22.94 1.65 18.33
N ASP A 269 -22.09 2.16 19.23
CA ASP A 269 -20.70 2.52 18.97
C ASP A 269 -19.88 1.35 18.43
N PHE A 270 -19.24 1.53 17.31
CA PHE A 270 -18.32 0.57 16.68
C PHE A 270 -17.05 0.31 17.49
N SER A 271 -16.75 1.15 18.48
CA SER A 271 -15.47 1.12 19.20
C SER A 271 -15.26 -0.11 20.07
N GLN A 272 -16.32 -0.83 20.42
CA GLN A 272 -16.25 -1.93 21.40
C GLN A 272 -15.74 -3.26 20.82
N ASN A 273 -15.55 -3.38 19.51
CA ASN A 273 -15.24 -4.66 18.87
C ASN A 273 -14.12 -4.65 17.83
N ILE A 274 -13.26 -3.63 17.78
CA ILE A 274 -12.16 -3.54 16.79
C ILE A 274 -11.00 -4.44 17.21
N GLY A 275 -11.21 -5.75 17.30
CA GLY A 275 -10.13 -6.52 17.90
C GLY A 275 -9.72 -7.81 17.22
N ALA A 276 -10.58 -8.50 16.55
CA ALA A 276 -10.27 -9.85 16.12
C ALA A 276 -10.31 -10.04 14.59
N ASP A 277 -11.18 -9.32 13.89
CA ASP A 277 -11.34 -9.47 12.45
C ASP A 277 -12.07 -8.24 11.88
N ILE A 278 -11.29 -7.27 11.40
CA ILE A 278 -11.82 -6.04 10.80
C ILE A 278 -12.80 -6.36 9.65
N GLY A 279 -12.53 -7.41 8.89
CA GLY A 279 -13.41 -7.84 7.79
C GLY A 279 -14.77 -8.30 8.29
N THR A 280 -14.84 -9.08 9.36
CA THR A 280 -16.10 -9.56 9.93
C THR A 280 -16.86 -8.46 10.63
N GLN A 281 -16.19 -7.53 11.31
CA GLN A 281 -16.83 -6.45 12.04
C GLN A 281 -17.36 -5.33 11.15
N VAL A 282 -16.62 -4.95 10.10
CA VAL A 282 -17.14 -4.06 9.05
C VAL A 282 -18.34 -4.70 8.38
N LYS A 283 -18.29 -6.03 8.15
CA LYS A 283 -19.41 -6.81 7.65
C LYS A 283 -20.63 -6.71 8.55
N ASP A 284 -20.49 -7.08 9.82
CA ASP A 284 -21.63 -7.17 10.75
C ASP A 284 -22.23 -5.79 11.01
N SER A 285 -21.41 -4.77 11.00
CA SER A 285 -21.82 -3.39 11.26
C SER A 285 -22.46 -2.69 10.06
N LEU A 286 -21.97 -2.96 8.84
CA LEU A 286 -22.63 -2.45 7.61
C LEU A 286 -23.92 -3.22 7.29
N LEU A 287 -24.05 -4.46 7.79
CA LEU A 287 -25.21 -5.32 7.53
C LEU A 287 -26.32 -5.20 8.59
N LEU A 288 -26.06 -4.56 9.74
CA LEU A 288 -27.05 -4.28 10.78
C LEU A 288 -28.09 -3.23 10.31
N GLY A 289 -28.97 -3.60 9.41
CA GLY A 289 -30.05 -2.76 8.92
C GLY A 289 -30.26 -2.78 7.40
N PHE A 290 -29.47 -3.54 6.70
CA PHE A 290 -29.64 -3.74 5.26
C PHE A 290 -29.83 -5.22 4.97
N ASP A 291 -30.80 -5.54 4.11
CA ASP A 291 -31.00 -6.92 3.64
C ASP A 291 -29.71 -7.38 2.94
N GLU A 292 -29.08 -8.43 3.49
CA GLU A 292 -27.86 -9.01 2.96
C GLU A 292 -28.15 -9.56 1.56
N VAL A 293 -27.70 -8.85 0.52
CA VAL A 293 -27.67 -9.42 -0.82
C VAL A 293 -26.50 -10.41 -0.88
N SER A 294 -26.67 -11.52 -0.19
CA SER A 294 -25.74 -12.64 -0.22
C SER A 294 -25.84 -13.36 -1.56
N SER A 295 -24.96 -13.07 -2.47
CA SER A 295 -24.77 -13.93 -3.64
C SER A 295 -23.32 -14.44 -3.66
N LYS A 296 -23.13 -15.75 -3.79
CA LYS A 296 -21.85 -16.36 -4.14
C LYS A 296 -21.52 -15.99 -5.59
N THR A 297 -21.14 -14.76 -5.82
CA THR A 297 -20.83 -14.23 -7.14
C THR A 297 -19.33 -14.11 -7.34
N TRP A 298 -18.95 -14.19 -8.60
CA TRP A 298 -17.60 -13.83 -9.02
C TRP A 298 -17.47 -12.31 -8.99
N ASN A 299 -16.44 -11.81 -8.28
CA ASN A 299 -16.11 -10.38 -8.26
C ASN A 299 -14.76 -10.14 -8.92
N ASN A 300 -14.73 -9.17 -9.81
CA ASN A 300 -13.51 -8.72 -10.42
C ASN A 300 -13.00 -7.47 -9.66
N ALA A 301 -11.74 -7.51 -9.29
CA ALA A 301 -11.04 -6.34 -8.77
C ALA A 301 -9.79 -6.08 -9.59
N GLY A 302 -9.50 -4.83 -9.84
CA GLY A 302 -8.21 -4.47 -10.40
C GLY A 302 -7.10 -4.68 -9.36
N ILE A 303 -5.91 -4.99 -9.85
CA ILE A 303 -4.75 -5.12 -8.99
C ILE A 303 -4.20 -3.71 -8.68
N PRO A 304 -3.87 -3.39 -7.43
CA PRO A 304 -3.15 -2.16 -7.12
C PRO A 304 -1.78 -2.16 -7.81
N GLY A 305 -1.71 -1.50 -8.94
CA GLY A 305 -0.49 -1.38 -9.72
C GLY A 305 0.10 0.02 -9.67
N TYR A 306 1.28 0.20 -10.24
CA TYR A 306 1.97 1.48 -10.22
C TYR A 306 2.79 1.72 -11.49
N ALA A 307 2.93 2.99 -11.82
CA ALA A 307 3.92 3.51 -12.76
C ALA A 307 5.02 4.21 -11.96
N GLN A 308 6.26 3.95 -12.31
CA GLN A 308 7.43 4.53 -11.68
C GLN A 308 8.38 5.08 -12.74
N PHE A 309 8.97 6.22 -12.42
CA PHE A 309 10.03 6.85 -13.20
C PHE A 309 11.14 7.29 -12.26
N SER A 310 12.40 7.08 -12.67
CA SER A 310 13.56 7.64 -11.97
C SER A 310 14.69 7.97 -12.93
N MET A 311 15.46 8.98 -12.58
CA MET A 311 16.74 9.31 -13.21
C MET A 311 17.81 9.42 -12.13
N GLN A 312 18.96 8.80 -12.39
CA GLN A 312 20.09 8.77 -11.46
C GLN A 312 21.36 9.10 -12.21
N ARG A 313 22.22 9.87 -11.56
CA ARG A 313 23.56 10.18 -12.04
C ARG A 313 24.59 9.96 -10.94
N GLN A 314 25.70 9.35 -11.30
CA GLN A 314 26.90 9.31 -10.47
C GLN A 314 27.88 10.40 -10.95
N VAL A 315 28.38 11.18 -10.02
CA VAL A 315 29.38 12.24 -10.28
C VAL A 315 30.75 11.69 -9.93
N GLU A 316 31.81 12.14 -10.63
CA GLU A 316 33.21 11.65 -10.50
C GLU A 316 33.69 11.72 -9.06
N SER A 317 33.29 12.15 -8.08
CA SER A 317 33.75 12.16 -6.69
C SER A 317 33.08 11.14 -5.78
N GLY A 318 32.32 10.19 -6.34
CA GLY A 318 31.48 9.25 -5.58
C GLY A 318 30.15 9.84 -5.15
N LEU A 319 29.84 11.09 -5.47
CA LEU A 319 28.54 11.69 -5.26
C LEU A 319 27.52 11.09 -6.23
N ALA A 320 26.32 10.76 -5.74
CA ALA A 320 25.20 10.32 -6.54
C ALA A 320 24.00 11.24 -6.29
N VAL A 321 23.27 11.56 -7.35
CA VAL A 321 22.02 12.30 -7.30
C VAL A 321 20.97 11.53 -8.08
N ALA A 322 19.73 11.50 -7.57
CA ALA A 322 18.62 10.89 -8.28
C ALA A 322 17.32 11.64 -7.99
N PHE A 323 16.39 11.58 -8.94
CA PHE A 323 15.04 12.07 -8.75
C PHE A 323 14.05 11.14 -9.46
N GLY A 324 12.80 11.21 -9.05
CA GLY A 324 11.78 10.35 -9.65
C GLY A 324 10.39 10.60 -9.15
N GLY A 325 9.50 9.72 -9.57
CA GLY A 325 8.10 9.74 -9.15
C GLY A 325 7.42 8.41 -9.29
N THR A 326 6.35 8.24 -8.51
CA THR A 326 5.49 7.06 -8.53
C THR A 326 4.04 7.49 -8.58
N TYR A 327 3.28 6.87 -9.47
CA TYR A 327 1.83 6.96 -9.55
C TYR A 327 1.22 5.58 -9.29
N ARG A 328 0.14 5.51 -8.51
CA ARG A 328 -0.61 4.28 -8.29
C ARG A 328 -2.03 4.43 -8.79
N TRP A 329 -2.52 3.42 -9.48
CA TRP A 329 -3.93 3.35 -9.85
C TRP A 329 -4.70 2.47 -8.87
N GLN A 330 -6.01 2.69 -8.78
CA GLN A 330 -6.93 2.00 -7.88
C GLN A 330 -6.58 2.18 -6.40
N SER A 331 -6.12 3.38 -6.04
CA SER A 331 -5.69 3.73 -4.69
C SER A 331 -5.93 5.22 -4.46
N SER A 332 -6.10 5.62 -3.21
CA SER A 332 -6.12 7.03 -2.78
C SER A 332 -4.73 7.65 -2.70
N PHE A 333 -3.71 6.93 -3.16
CA PHE A 333 -2.32 7.37 -3.22
C PHE A 333 -2.15 8.56 -4.17
N LYS A 334 -1.72 9.71 -3.68
CA LYS A 334 -1.36 10.86 -4.50
C LYS A 334 -0.03 10.60 -5.20
N THR A 335 0.14 11.12 -6.41
CA THR A 335 1.43 11.05 -7.09
C THR A 335 2.54 11.49 -6.14
N TYR A 336 3.55 10.67 -5.99
CA TYR A 336 4.71 10.94 -5.15
C TYR A 336 5.90 11.32 -6.03
N THR A 337 6.59 12.38 -5.69
CA THR A 337 7.82 12.81 -6.33
C THR A 337 8.92 12.96 -5.30
N TRP A 338 10.16 12.69 -5.68
CA TRP A 338 11.28 12.69 -4.77
C TRP A 338 12.58 13.14 -5.43
N LEU A 339 13.49 13.62 -4.59
CA LEU A 339 14.87 13.94 -4.90
C LEU A 339 15.75 13.27 -3.85
N SER A 340 16.83 12.64 -4.29
CA SER A 340 17.82 12.04 -3.39
C SER A 340 19.23 12.45 -3.76
N GLY A 341 20.09 12.44 -2.75
CA GLY A 341 21.52 12.65 -2.90
C GLY A 341 22.29 11.81 -1.91
N GLY A 342 23.45 11.36 -2.28
CA GLY A 342 24.27 10.48 -1.46
C GLY A 342 25.70 10.34 -1.91
N TYR A 343 26.40 9.47 -1.24
CA TYR A 343 27.81 9.24 -1.47
C TYR A 343 28.12 7.74 -1.51
N GLN A 344 28.87 7.32 -2.53
CA GLN A 344 29.41 5.97 -2.66
C GLN A 344 30.88 5.97 -2.24
N PHE A 345 31.19 5.21 -1.21
CA PHE A 345 32.53 5.01 -0.70
C PHE A 345 33.29 3.93 -1.49
N GLU A 346 34.60 4.02 -1.50
CA GLU A 346 35.48 3.05 -2.20
C GLU A 346 35.36 1.60 -1.67
N ASN A 347 34.90 1.43 -0.43
CA ASN A 347 34.69 0.11 0.18
C ASN A 347 33.36 -0.56 -0.20
N GLY A 348 32.66 -0.05 -1.20
CA GLY A 348 31.37 -0.59 -1.65
C GLY A 348 30.14 -0.14 -0.83
N LEU A 349 30.33 0.67 0.21
CA LEU A 349 29.22 1.27 0.96
C LEU A 349 28.69 2.48 0.20
N SER A 350 27.37 2.56 0.04
CA SER A 350 26.68 3.74 -0.47
C SER A 350 25.64 4.21 0.56
N LEU A 351 25.61 5.50 0.83
CA LEU A 351 24.64 6.13 1.70
C LEU A 351 23.89 7.21 0.94
N MET A 352 22.56 7.22 1.02
CA MET A 352 21.73 8.22 0.37
C MET A 352 20.69 8.77 1.34
N CYS A 353 20.37 10.06 1.17
CA CYS A 353 19.24 10.72 1.82
C CYS A 353 18.22 11.13 0.75
N GLU A 354 16.97 11.16 1.12
CA GLU A 354 15.85 11.47 0.22
C GLU A 354 14.90 12.46 0.86
N ALA A 355 14.36 13.36 0.04
CA ALA A 355 13.21 14.19 0.37
C ALA A 355 12.16 14.03 -0.72
N GLY A 356 10.90 13.84 -0.32
CA GLY A 356 9.80 13.63 -1.26
C GLY A 356 8.51 14.28 -0.82
N TYR A 357 7.56 14.35 -1.77
CA TYR A 357 6.24 14.94 -1.57
C TYR A 357 5.15 14.12 -2.26
N GLY A 358 4.05 13.87 -1.56
CA GLY A 358 2.91 13.10 -2.05
C GLY A 358 2.71 11.76 -1.34
N GLY A 359 2.14 10.78 -2.03
CA GLY A 359 1.75 9.51 -1.41
C GLY A 359 0.50 9.63 -0.54
N TYR A 360 0.45 8.90 0.55
CA TYR A 360 -0.58 9.05 1.60
C TYR A 360 -0.21 10.15 2.61
N THR A 361 0.95 10.77 2.43
CA THR A 361 1.44 11.86 3.28
C THR A 361 1.71 13.10 2.44
N SER A 362 2.21 14.17 3.06
CA SER A 362 2.68 15.35 2.33
C SER A 362 4.19 15.28 2.13
N PHE A 363 4.97 15.80 3.05
CA PHE A 363 6.43 15.69 3.04
C PHE A 363 6.91 14.39 3.67
N GLN A 364 7.98 13.81 3.10
CA GLN A 364 8.63 12.59 3.58
C GLN A 364 10.15 12.75 3.48
N PHE A 365 10.85 12.27 4.51
CA PHE A 365 12.29 12.14 4.49
C PHE A 365 12.68 10.67 4.61
N GLY A 366 13.71 10.28 3.88
CA GLY A 366 14.23 8.92 3.88
C GLY A 366 15.75 8.88 3.90
N ALA A 367 16.27 7.72 4.28
CA ALA A 367 17.68 7.39 4.17
C ALA A 367 17.83 5.96 3.68
N SER A 368 18.86 5.66 2.91
CA SER A 368 19.19 4.31 2.48
C SER A 368 20.68 4.05 2.60
N ALA A 369 21.01 2.77 2.80
CA ALA A 369 22.35 2.25 2.76
C ALA A 369 22.39 1.03 1.84
N MET A 370 23.45 0.91 1.06
CA MET A 370 23.73 -0.25 0.24
C MET A 370 25.20 -0.64 0.48
N LEU A 371 25.43 -1.93 0.68
CA LEU A 371 26.77 -2.51 0.80
C LEU A 371 26.93 -3.54 -0.32
N ALA A 372 27.87 -3.27 -1.22
CA ALA A 372 28.28 -4.18 -2.30
C ALA A 372 29.60 -4.86 -1.91
N LEU A 373 29.58 -6.19 -1.80
CA LEU A 373 30.72 -7.05 -1.47
C LEU A 373 30.86 -8.08 -2.58
N ASP A 374 31.77 -7.87 -3.51
CA ASP A 374 31.97 -8.74 -4.68
C ASP A 374 30.65 -9.20 -5.33
N GLN A 375 30.21 -10.40 -5.00
CA GLN A 375 28.97 -11.00 -5.51
C GLN A 375 27.75 -10.74 -4.64
N LEU A 376 27.91 -10.22 -3.41
CA LEU A 376 26.83 -10.02 -2.46
C LEU A 376 26.49 -8.52 -2.34
N GLN A 377 25.23 -8.18 -2.51
CA GLN A 377 24.72 -6.84 -2.27
C GLN A 377 23.64 -6.89 -1.17
N ILE A 378 23.79 -6.04 -0.18
CA ILE A 378 22.80 -5.85 0.90
C ILE A 378 22.29 -4.42 0.81
N GLN A 379 21.00 -4.27 0.75
CA GLN A 379 20.36 -2.97 0.64
C GLN A 379 19.34 -2.76 1.77
N ALA A 380 19.40 -1.61 2.36
CA ALA A 380 18.52 -1.20 3.43
C ALA A 380 18.08 0.26 3.24
N ARG A 381 16.79 0.62 3.51
CA ARG A 381 16.28 2.00 3.44
C ARG A 381 15.10 2.27 4.38
N VAL A 382 14.99 3.54 4.91
CA VAL A 382 13.93 4.06 5.79
C VAL A 382 13.32 5.32 5.18
N ALA A 383 11.99 5.42 5.10
CA ALA A 383 11.33 6.67 4.78
C ALA A 383 10.25 7.02 5.82
N ASN A 384 9.78 8.25 5.78
CA ASN A 384 8.94 8.86 6.80
C ASN A 384 9.62 8.95 8.19
N ILE A 385 10.93 9.09 8.22
CA ILE A 385 11.71 9.14 9.48
C ILE A 385 11.33 10.32 10.37
N GLU A 386 10.89 11.43 9.81
CA GLU A 386 10.38 12.59 10.54
C GLU A 386 9.16 12.26 11.41
N ARG A 387 8.41 11.22 11.04
CA ARG A 387 7.19 10.80 11.75
C ARG A 387 7.46 9.92 12.95
N LEU A 388 8.63 9.29 13.00
CA LEU A 388 9.08 8.60 14.21
C LEU A 388 9.27 9.60 15.36
N ALA A 389 9.68 10.83 15.05
CA ALA A 389 9.81 11.91 16.04
C ALA A 389 8.46 12.58 16.39
N THR A 390 7.44 12.44 15.54
CA THR A 390 6.12 13.09 15.70
C THR A 390 4.96 12.08 15.80
N SER A 391 5.22 10.90 16.34
CA SER A 391 4.35 9.74 16.35
C SER A 391 2.92 9.96 16.87
N ASN A 392 2.69 11.02 17.64
CA ASN A 392 1.36 11.30 18.19
C ASN A 392 0.38 11.97 17.20
N LYS A 393 0.88 12.48 16.05
CA LYS A 393 0.05 13.25 15.12
C LYS A 393 -0.21 12.51 13.80
N ASN A 394 0.77 11.78 13.28
CA ASN A 394 0.70 11.20 11.94
C ASN A 394 1.31 9.80 11.93
N LEU A 395 0.80 8.93 11.05
CA LEU A 395 1.42 7.64 10.79
C LEU A 395 2.40 7.79 9.62
N GLY A 396 3.60 7.25 9.80
CA GLY A 396 4.54 7.09 8.71
C GLY A 396 5.66 6.15 9.12
N LEU A 397 5.69 4.99 8.50
CA LEU A 397 6.82 4.08 8.54
C LEU A 397 6.85 3.33 7.21
N THR A 398 7.97 3.39 6.58
CA THR A 398 8.20 2.63 5.37
C THR A 398 9.55 1.93 5.47
N ALA A 399 9.59 0.63 5.16
CA ALA A 399 10.71 -0.26 5.44
C ALA A 399 11.03 -1.21 4.28
N PHE A 400 12.28 -1.28 3.79
CA PHE A 400 12.80 -2.23 2.81
C PHE A 400 14.11 -2.87 3.28
N LEU A 401 14.25 -4.15 3.08
CA LEU A 401 15.51 -4.89 3.18
C LEU A 401 15.61 -5.82 1.99
N GLY A 402 16.75 -5.78 1.30
CA GLY A 402 17.05 -6.66 0.18
C GLY A 402 18.44 -7.26 0.31
N ILE A 403 18.57 -8.52 -0.12
CA ILE A 403 19.84 -9.22 -0.26
C ILE A 403 19.85 -9.78 -1.66
N GLN A 404 20.90 -9.49 -2.41
CA GLN A 404 21.11 -9.98 -3.77
C GLN A 404 22.46 -10.67 -3.85
N TYR A 405 22.47 -11.85 -4.46
CA TYR A 405 23.68 -12.59 -4.80
C TYR A 405 23.80 -12.70 -6.32
N GLN A 406 24.92 -12.25 -6.85
CA GLN A 406 25.25 -12.26 -8.28
C GLN A 406 26.12 -13.46 -8.59
N PHE A 407 25.91 -14.07 -9.75
CA PHE A 407 26.69 -15.23 -10.21
C PHE A 407 26.80 -15.23 -11.75
N GLU A 408 27.81 -15.88 -12.25
CA GLU A 408 28.02 -16.12 -13.69
C GLU A 408 27.47 -17.51 -14.04
N LEU A 409 26.87 -17.64 -15.23
CA LEU A 409 26.38 -18.91 -15.80
C LEU A 409 27.26 -19.34 -16.95
#